data_924aed31dfe8036d5440a8ed8eaec3fd
#
_entry.id   924aed31dfe8036d5440a8ed8eaec3fd
#
_cell.length_a   1.000
_cell.length_b   1.000
_cell.length_c   1.000
_cell.angle_alpha   90.00
_cell.angle_beta   90.00
_cell.angle_gamma   90.00
#
_symmetry.space_group_name_H-M   'P 1'
#
loop_
_entity.id
_entity.type
_entity.pdbx_description
1 polymer ?
#
loop_
_entity_poly.entity_id
_entity_poly.type
_entity_poly.pdbx_seq_one_letter_code
_entity_poly.pdbx_strand_id
1 'polypeptide(L)'
;PGKWVKKNRVSWNTSSFKAYIYKGVQFRLKWPKNYDASGNTKYPLFVFFHGRGEWGNKYDNEYQLYHGGQLHRDAVDNGEFNGFLLYPQSTNPDDTWLSEQRQFVMELIENFLIPEVYIDPFRISVDGLSAGGLASWRFFQSYPKLVAACLPISNASSSYSSIIIDNKFTPIWLFQGALDVNPAPGSSQYLKSVADNAGANLTYTEYPNLGHGSWYAAWGEPDYF
;
A
#
# COMPACT_ATOMS: atom_id res chain seq x y z
N PRO A 1 8.49 -39.76 -8.66
CA PRO A 1 8.79 -38.40 -8.28
C PRO A 1 7.65 -37.49 -8.70
N GLY A 2 7.01 -36.82 -7.74
CA GLY A 2 5.94 -35.86 -8.02
C GLY A 2 6.45 -34.69 -8.85
N LYS A 3 5.66 -34.23 -9.81
CA LYS A 3 5.97 -32.97 -10.54
C LYS A 3 5.53 -31.79 -9.70
N TRP A 4 6.42 -30.80 -9.52
CA TRP A 4 6.05 -29.52 -8.97
C TRP A 4 5.14 -28.80 -9.96
N VAL A 5 3.93 -28.44 -9.51
CA VAL A 5 2.99 -27.64 -10.31
C VAL A 5 2.91 -26.27 -9.66
N LYS A 6 3.27 -25.23 -10.41
CA LYS A 6 3.07 -23.85 -9.95
C LYS A 6 1.57 -23.59 -9.82
N LYS A 7 1.11 -23.24 -8.63
CA LYS A 7 -0.26 -22.78 -8.42
C LYS A 7 -0.33 -21.28 -8.72
N ASN A 8 -1.03 -20.91 -9.78
CA ASN A 8 -1.33 -19.52 -10.05
C ASN A 8 -2.34 -19.01 -9.02
N ARG A 9 -2.03 -17.90 -8.38
CA ARG A 9 -2.90 -17.25 -7.38
C ARG A 9 -3.76 -16.15 -7.99
N VAL A 10 -3.38 -15.68 -9.15
CA VAL A 10 -4.10 -14.66 -9.94
C VAL A 10 -4.29 -15.16 -11.38
N SER A 11 -5.31 -14.64 -12.07
CA SER A 11 -5.69 -15.06 -13.41
C SER A 11 -4.98 -14.30 -14.54
N TRP A 12 -4.16 -13.31 -14.20
CA TRP A 12 -3.44 -12.46 -15.13
C TRP A 12 -1.93 -12.68 -15.08
N ASN A 13 -1.20 -12.18 -16.08
CA ASN A 13 0.24 -12.35 -16.18
C ASN A 13 1.00 -11.43 -15.22
N THR A 14 1.65 -12.00 -14.21
CA THR A 14 2.40 -11.29 -13.17
C THR A 14 3.89 -11.10 -13.49
N SER A 15 4.36 -11.46 -14.68
CA SER A 15 5.80 -11.50 -15.01
C SER A 15 6.51 -10.14 -14.93
N SER A 16 5.76 -9.03 -15.07
CA SER A 16 6.29 -7.68 -14.91
C SER A 16 6.57 -7.30 -13.46
N PHE A 17 5.98 -8.00 -12.49
CA PHE A 17 6.34 -7.92 -11.09
C PHE A 17 7.43 -8.94 -10.77
N LYS A 18 8.66 -8.51 -10.60
CA LYS A 18 9.77 -9.39 -10.24
C LYS A 18 9.65 -9.83 -8.78
N ALA A 19 9.95 -11.10 -8.52
CA ALA A 19 9.86 -11.70 -7.19
C ALA A 19 11.19 -11.64 -6.46
N TYR A 20 11.18 -11.17 -5.23
CA TYR A 20 12.35 -11.04 -4.37
C TYR A 20 12.05 -11.47 -2.94
N ILE A 21 13.10 -11.64 -2.14
CA ILE A 21 13.03 -11.86 -0.70
C ILE A 21 14.08 -10.96 -0.02
N TYR A 22 13.67 -10.27 1.04
CA TYR A 22 14.55 -9.46 1.89
C TYR A 22 14.30 -9.79 3.36
N LYS A 23 15.31 -10.28 4.09
CA LYS A 23 15.20 -10.68 5.50
C LYS A 23 13.98 -11.58 5.80
N GLY A 24 13.66 -12.50 4.87
CA GLY A 24 12.52 -13.41 4.99
C GLY A 24 11.16 -12.84 4.56
N VAL A 25 11.06 -11.56 4.27
CA VAL A 25 9.86 -10.96 3.67
C VAL A 25 9.93 -11.11 2.16
N GLN A 26 8.97 -11.85 1.60
CA GLN A 26 8.80 -11.90 0.16
C GLN A 26 8.15 -10.61 -0.32
N PHE A 27 8.53 -10.18 -1.52
CA PHE A 27 7.88 -9.05 -2.17
C PHE A 27 7.91 -9.17 -3.68
N ARG A 28 6.99 -8.46 -4.31
CA ARG A 28 6.97 -8.22 -5.74
C ARG A 28 7.28 -6.77 -6.01
N LEU A 29 8.13 -6.54 -7.01
CA LEU A 29 8.52 -5.20 -7.43
C LEU A 29 8.25 -5.03 -8.92
N LYS A 30 7.43 -4.05 -9.28
CA LYS A 30 7.24 -3.58 -10.65
C LYS A 30 8.10 -2.35 -10.86
N TRP A 31 8.87 -2.37 -11.92
CA TRP A 31 9.73 -1.25 -12.34
C TRP A 31 8.94 -0.25 -13.17
N PRO A 32 9.32 1.04 -13.16
CA PRO A 32 8.76 2.03 -14.08
C PRO A 32 8.93 1.58 -15.53
N LYS A 33 8.00 2.00 -16.41
CA LYS A 33 8.04 1.64 -17.82
C LYS A 33 9.33 2.06 -18.51
N ASN A 34 9.80 3.26 -18.20
CA ASN A 34 10.98 3.88 -18.79
C ASN A 34 12.08 4.09 -17.74
N TYR A 35 12.49 3.01 -17.07
CA TYR A 35 13.54 3.09 -16.06
C TYR A 35 14.88 3.47 -16.67
N ASP A 36 15.49 4.54 -16.14
CA ASP A 36 16.82 5.01 -16.47
C ASP A 36 17.83 4.53 -15.42
N ALA A 37 18.69 3.60 -15.82
CA ALA A 37 19.72 3.03 -14.96
C ALA A 37 20.96 3.96 -14.78
N SER A 38 20.99 5.14 -15.45
CA SER A 38 22.10 6.09 -15.29
C SER A 38 22.16 6.79 -13.94
N GLY A 39 21.05 6.73 -13.16
CA GLY A 39 20.93 7.39 -11.87
C GLY A 39 20.59 8.87 -11.93
N ASN A 40 20.42 9.43 -13.12
CA ASN A 40 20.03 10.84 -13.30
C ASN A 40 18.57 11.12 -12.95
N THR A 41 17.73 10.07 -12.97
CA THR A 41 16.30 10.16 -12.67
C THR A 41 16.00 9.44 -11.36
N LYS A 42 15.27 10.11 -10.46
CA LYS A 42 14.71 9.49 -9.25
C LYS A 42 13.22 9.23 -9.43
N TYR A 43 12.75 8.08 -8.96
CA TYR A 43 11.40 7.58 -9.18
C TYR A 43 10.58 7.56 -7.90
N PRO A 44 9.27 7.86 -7.95
CA PRO A 44 8.39 7.63 -6.83
C PRO A 44 8.26 6.12 -6.53
N LEU A 45 7.94 5.81 -5.28
CA LEU A 45 7.62 4.47 -4.83
C LEU A 45 6.20 4.43 -4.29
N PHE A 46 5.42 3.48 -4.77
CA PHE A 46 4.10 3.15 -4.26
C PHE A 46 4.18 1.81 -3.52
N VAL A 47 3.96 1.82 -2.22
CA VAL A 47 3.99 0.63 -1.35
C VAL A 47 2.56 0.19 -1.08
N PHE A 48 2.20 -1.03 -1.48
CA PHE A 48 0.88 -1.58 -1.28
C PHE A 48 0.86 -2.70 -0.25
N PHE A 49 0.12 -2.52 0.83
CA PHE A 49 -0.13 -3.54 1.83
C PHE A 49 -1.46 -4.26 1.55
N HIS A 50 -1.40 -5.56 1.27
CA HIS A 50 -2.58 -6.37 0.98
C HIS A 50 -3.47 -6.61 2.21
N GLY A 51 -4.71 -7.02 2.00
CA GLY A 51 -5.65 -7.37 3.04
C GLY A 51 -5.38 -8.73 3.71
N ARG A 52 -6.23 -9.06 4.69
CA ARG A 52 -6.07 -10.31 5.46
C ARG A 52 -6.22 -11.56 4.60
N GLY A 53 -7.03 -11.50 3.53
CA GLY A 53 -7.28 -12.66 2.65
C GLY A 53 -6.09 -13.09 1.80
N GLU A 54 -5.13 -12.19 1.55
CA GLU A 54 -4.02 -12.38 0.62
C GLU A 54 -2.71 -12.80 1.32
N TRP A 55 -2.74 -13.15 2.61
CA TRP A 55 -1.56 -13.68 3.29
C TRP A 55 -1.05 -14.95 2.59
N GLY A 56 0.25 -15.17 2.62
CA GLY A 56 0.88 -16.30 1.95
C GLY A 56 2.15 -16.75 2.67
N ASN A 57 2.82 -17.75 2.12
CA ASN A 57 4.09 -18.22 2.63
C ASN A 57 5.19 -18.06 1.58
N LYS A 58 6.43 -18.43 1.92
CA LYS A 58 7.59 -18.28 1.03
C LYS A 58 7.47 -18.99 -0.34
N TYR A 59 6.51 -19.88 -0.51
CA TYR A 59 6.23 -20.58 -1.77
C TYR A 59 5.11 -19.91 -2.56
N ASP A 60 4.48 -18.88 -2.02
CA ASP A 60 3.26 -18.25 -2.53
C ASP A 60 3.43 -16.74 -2.73
N ASN A 61 4.61 -16.32 -3.23
CA ASN A 61 4.95 -14.92 -3.51
C ASN A 61 4.24 -14.41 -4.78
N GLU A 62 2.91 -14.44 -4.77
CA GLU A 62 2.06 -13.94 -5.86
C GLU A 62 0.70 -13.44 -5.34
N TYR A 63 0.21 -13.97 -4.21
CA TYR A 63 -1.16 -13.71 -3.77
C TYR A 63 -1.36 -12.25 -3.30
N GLN A 64 -0.31 -11.58 -2.84
CA GLN A 64 -0.33 -10.14 -2.55
C GLN A 64 -0.75 -9.28 -3.76
N LEU A 65 -0.66 -9.81 -4.98
CA LEU A 65 -1.07 -9.13 -6.20
C LEU A 65 -2.56 -9.31 -6.54
N TYR A 66 -3.30 -10.09 -5.77
CA TYR A 66 -4.67 -10.47 -6.09
C TYR A 66 -5.60 -9.25 -6.20
N HIS A 67 -5.55 -8.37 -5.21
CA HIS A 67 -6.25 -7.09 -5.27
C HIS A 67 -5.28 -5.98 -5.71
N GLY A 68 -5.70 -5.16 -6.65
CA GLY A 68 -4.96 -3.99 -7.13
C GLY A 68 -3.78 -4.28 -8.08
N GLY A 69 -3.14 -5.44 -7.99
CA GLY A 69 -1.90 -5.70 -8.75
C GLY A 69 -2.02 -5.49 -10.25
N GLN A 70 -3.11 -5.94 -10.87
CA GLN A 70 -3.35 -5.72 -12.30
C GLN A 70 -3.60 -4.25 -12.62
N LEU A 71 -4.47 -3.60 -11.87
CA LEU A 71 -4.85 -2.21 -12.08
C LEU A 71 -3.63 -1.27 -11.92
N HIS A 72 -2.88 -1.43 -10.84
CA HIS A 72 -1.69 -0.62 -10.60
C HIS A 72 -0.58 -0.89 -11.63
N ARG A 73 -0.42 -2.15 -12.08
CA ARG A 73 0.45 -2.47 -13.22
C ARG A 73 0.06 -1.68 -14.46
N ASP A 74 -1.23 -1.66 -14.77
CA ASP A 74 -1.75 -1.00 -15.96
C ASP A 74 -1.54 0.51 -15.89
N ALA A 75 -1.67 1.14 -14.72
CA ALA A 75 -1.33 2.54 -14.51
C ALA A 75 0.15 2.85 -14.83
N VAL A 76 1.08 1.96 -14.42
CA VAL A 76 2.50 2.09 -14.80
C VAL A 76 2.71 1.88 -16.32
N ASP A 77 2.09 0.84 -16.88
CA ASP A 77 2.29 0.47 -18.29
C ASP A 77 1.65 1.50 -19.24
N ASN A 78 0.56 2.16 -18.83
CA ASN A 78 -0.09 3.24 -19.57
C ASN A 78 0.59 4.61 -19.37
N GLY A 79 1.47 4.75 -18.37
CA GLY A 79 2.18 5.98 -18.09
C GLY A 79 1.44 6.95 -17.15
N GLU A 80 0.37 6.52 -16.53
CA GLU A 80 -0.37 7.25 -15.49
C GLU A 80 0.49 7.40 -14.23
N PHE A 81 1.27 6.36 -13.89
CA PHE A 81 2.24 6.37 -12.79
C PHE A 81 3.63 5.98 -13.28
N ASN A 82 4.58 6.92 -13.30
CA ASN A 82 5.97 6.62 -13.67
C ASN A 82 6.84 6.35 -12.43
N GLY A 83 6.57 5.24 -11.75
CA GLY A 83 7.24 4.87 -10.51
C GLY A 83 7.34 3.37 -10.29
N PHE A 84 7.90 3.01 -9.15
CA PHE A 84 7.96 1.62 -8.68
C PHE A 84 6.71 1.24 -7.88
N LEU A 85 6.25 0.00 -8.06
CA LEU A 85 5.23 -0.59 -7.19
C LEU A 85 5.87 -1.68 -6.35
N LEU A 86 5.81 -1.54 -5.03
CA LEU A 86 6.29 -2.51 -4.06
C LEU A 86 5.12 -3.21 -3.38
N TYR A 87 5.05 -4.51 -3.54
CA TYR A 87 4.03 -5.38 -2.97
C TYR A 87 4.67 -6.40 -2.02
N PRO A 88 4.89 -6.07 -0.74
CA PRO A 88 5.35 -7.04 0.24
C PRO A 88 4.25 -8.10 0.51
N GLN A 89 4.67 -9.29 0.94
CA GLN A 89 3.79 -10.38 1.31
C GLN A 89 3.83 -10.62 2.82
N SER A 90 2.69 -10.50 3.49
CA SER A 90 2.57 -11.00 4.85
C SER A 90 2.43 -12.53 4.87
N THR A 91 3.05 -13.14 5.86
CA THR A 91 2.97 -14.60 6.09
C THR A 91 2.17 -14.95 7.34
N ASN A 92 1.60 -13.97 8.02
CA ASN A 92 0.84 -14.18 9.24
C ASN A 92 -0.68 -14.16 8.98
N PRO A 93 -1.40 -15.27 9.22
CA PRO A 93 -2.85 -15.34 9.01
C PRO A 93 -3.66 -14.61 10.09
N ASP A 94 -3.12 -14.46 11.31
CA ASP A 94 -3.84 -13.94 12.47
C ASP A 94 -3.69 -12.42 12.61
N ASP A 95 -2.45 -11.93 12.57
CA ASP A 95 -2.14 -10.49 12.50
C ASP A 95 -1.36 -10.24 11.21
N THR A 96 -2.06 -9.88 10.16
CA THR A 96 -1.54 -9.84 8.79
C THR A 96 -0.26 -9.02 8.66
N TRP A 97 -0.07 -7.97 9.47
CA TRP A 97 1.10 -7.09 9.34
C TRP A 97 1.79 -6.82 10.68
N LEU A 98 2.62 -7.77 11.14
CA LEU A 98 3.44 -7.61 12.34
C LEU A 98 4.38 -6.41 12.25
N SER A 99 4.76 -5.87 13.40
CA SER A 99 5.69 -4.75 13.51
C SER A 99 7.02 -5.04 12.82
N GLU A 100 7.56 -6.23 13.03
CA GLU A 100 8.82 -6.68 12.41
C GLU A 100 8.74 -6.72 10.87
N GLN A 101 7.62 -7.20 10.31
CA GLN A 101 7.44 -7.21 8.86
C GLN A 101 7.42 -5.79 8.27
N ARG A 102 6.74 -4.85 8.92
CA ARG A 102 6.75 -3.44 8.52
C ARG A 102 8.13 -2.80 8.65
N GLN A 103 8.88 -3.16 9.70
CA GLN A 103 10.26 -2.74 9.87
C GLN A 103 11.13 -3.23 8.71
N PHE A 104 11.03 -4.49 8.32
CA PHE A 104 11.80 -5.03 7.18
C PHE A 104 11.44 -4.37 5.85
N VAL A 105 10.17 -3.99 5.67
CA VAL A 105 9.75 -3.19 4.50
C VAL A 105 10.42 -1.82 4.52
N MET A 106 10.46 -1.14 5.66
CA MET A 106 11.17 0.14 5.82
C MET A 106 12.67 -0.01 5.53
N GLU A 107 13.32 -1.01 6.13
CA GLU A 107 14.75 -1.28 5.91
C GLU A 107 15.07 -1.62 4.45
N LEU A 108 14.19 -2.36 3.77
CA LEU A 108 14.30 -2.62 2.33
C LEU A 108 14.29 -1.31 1.54
N ILE A 109 13.39 -0.40 1.87
CA ILE A 109 13.26 0.89 1.19
C ILE A 109 14.52 1.74 1.42
N GLU A 110 14.90 1.96 2.68
CA GLU A 110 16.00 2.87 3.03
C GLU A 110 17.38 2.32 2.63
N ASN A 111 17.62 1.04 2.89
CA ASN A 111 18.96 0.46 2.73
C ASN A 111 19.21 -0.14 1.35
N PHE A 112 18.16 -0.30 0.53
CA PHE A 112 18.30 -0.98 -0.75
C PHE A 112 17.62 -0.23 -1.89
N LEU A 113 16.32 0.07 -1.81
CA LEU A 113 15.61 0.63 -2.95
C LEU A 113 16.02 2.09 -3.23
N ILE A 114 16.19 2.90 -2.19
CA ILE A 114 16.64 4.30 -2.36
C ILE A 114 18.03 4.36 -3.00
N PRO A 115 19.06 3.68 -2.48
CA PRO A 115 20.41 3.81 -3.03
C PRO A 115 20.63 3.05 -4.33
N GLU A 116 20.02 1.86 -4.51
CA GLU A 116 20.37 0.94 -5.59
C GLU A 116 19.50 1.10 -6.86
N VAL A 117 18.24 1.54 -6.68
CA VAL A 117 17.32 1.68 -7.82
C VAL A 117 16.74 3.08 -7.97
N TYR A 118 17.36 4.06 -7.31
CA TYR A 118 17.08 5.49 -7.45
C TYR A 118 15.66 5.90 -7.08
N ILE A 119 15.11 5.33 -6.00
CA ILE A 119 13.87 5.82 -5.41
C ILE A 119 14.09 7.23 -4.85
N ASP A 120 13.12 8.10 -5.10
CA ASP A 120 13.08 9.42 -4.49
C ASP A 120 12.56 9.31 -3.03
N PRO A 121 13.37 9.59 -2.01
CA PRO A 121 12.96 9.46 -0.62
C PRO A 121 11.82 10.43 -0.22
N PHE A 122 11.54 11.43 -1.04
CA PHE A 122 10.47 12.40 -0.81
C PHE A 122 9.17 12.07 -1.58
N ARG A 123 9.14 10.96 -2.32
CA ARG A 123 7.99 10.53 -3.11
C ARG A 123 7.65 9.06 -2.85
N ILE A 124 7.47 8.71 -1.57
CA ILE A 124 7.09 7.37 -1.15
C ILE A 124 5.68 7.43 -0.59
N SER A 125 4.71 6.88 -1.30
CA SER A 125 3.34 6.73 -0.86
C SER A 125 3.06 5.32 -0.34
N VAL A 126 2.19 5.23 0.67
CA VAL A 126 1.77 3.96 1.24
C VAL A 126 0.26 3.80 1.12
N ASP A 127 -0.16 2.69 0.58
CA ASP A 127 -1.53 2.29 0.38
C ASP A 127 -1.79 0.92 0.99
N GLY A 128 -3.04 0.62 1.25
CA GLY A 128 -3.45 -0.72 1.65
C GLY A 128 -4.94 -0.82 1.93
N LEU A 129 -5.47 -2.01 1.72
CA LEU A 129 -6.88 -2.30 1.94
C LEU A 129 -7.10 -3.12 3.21
N SER A 130 -8.15 -2.82 3.99
CA SER A 130 -8.56 -3.61 5.15
C SER A 130 -7.41 -3.76 6.17
N ALA A 131 -6.91 -4.96 6.43
CA ALA A 131 -5.71 -5.19 7.26
C ALA A 131 -4.46 -4.49 6.68
N GLY A 132 -4.38 -4.31 5.36
CA GLY A 132 -3.35 -3.50 4.71
C GLY A 132 -3.54 -2.00 4.95
N GLY A 133 -4.77 -1.52 5.03
CA GLY A 133 -5.08 -0.16 5.46
C GLY A 133 -4.61 0.12 6.90
N LEU A 134 -4.80 -0.86 7.81
CA LEU A 134 -4.20 -0.83 9.14
C LEU A 134 -2.67 -0.76 9.08
N ALA A 135 -2.05 -1.56 8.18
CA ALA A 135 -0.61 -1.55 8.00
C ALA A 135 -0.11 -0.20 7.49
N SER A 136 -0.81 0.44 6.56
CA SER A 136 -0.48 1.77 6.04
C SER A 136 -0.49 2.83 7.14
N TRP A 137 -1.53 2.86 7.99
CA TRP A 137 -1.58 3.72 9.16
C TRP A 137 -0.42 3.48 10.13
N ARG A 138 -0.16 2.22 10.47
CA ARG A 138 0.92 1.84 11.39
C ARG A 138 2.29 2.10 10.80
N PHE A 139 2.46 1.93 9.49
CA PHE A 139 3.71 2.26 8.80
C PHE A 139 3.95 3.76 8.84
N PHE A 140 2.94 4.56 8.49
CA PHE A 140 3.01 6.02 8.59
C PHE A 140 3.30 6.48 10.03
N GLN A 141 2.64 5.91 11.02
CA GLN A 141 2.87 6.22 12.44
C GLN A 141 4.30 5.91 12.90
N SER A 142 4.89 4.81 12.41
CA SER A 142 6.24 4.40 12.77
C SER A 142 7.32 5.17 12.01
N TYR A 143 7.04 5.57 10.77
CA TYR A 143 8.02 6.16 9.85
C TYR A 143 7.48 7.42 9.14
N PRO A 144 7.03 8.44 9.90
CA PRO A 144 6.34 9.60 9.29
C PRO A 144 7.23 10.41 8.36
N LYS A 145 8.55 10.39 8.55
CA LYS A 145 9.50 11.11 7.68
C LYS A 145 9.75 10.43 6.34
N LEU A 146 9.43 9.14 6.25
CA LEU A 146 9.58 8.36 5.01
C LEU A 146 8.34 8.44 4.13
N VAL A 147 7.17 8.68 4.72
CA VAL A 147 5.88 8.64 4.01
C VAL A 147 5.52 10.03 3.49
N ALA A 148 5.48 10.16 2.17
CA ALA A 148 5.07 11.38 1.48
C ALA A 148 3.55 11.48 1.31
N ALA A 149 2.84 10.36 1.24
CA ALA A 149 1.38 10.28 1.22
C ALA A 149 0.88 8.95 1.79
N CYS A 150 -0.31 8.94 2.42
CA CYS A 150 -0.92 7.74 2.99
C CYS A 150 -2.35 7.57 2.49
N LEU A 151 -2.65 6.40 1.90
CA LEU A 151 -3.92 6.10 1.23
C LEU A 151 -4.60 4.85 1.85
N PRO A 152 -5.07 4.91 3.11
CA PRO A 152 -5.69 3.75 3.76
C PRO A 152 -7.13 3.53 3.26
N ILE A 153 -7.46 2.28 2.89
CA ILE A 153 -8.77 1.90 2.39
C ILE A 153 -9.45 0.94 3.37
N SER A 154 -10.69 1.24 3.72
CA SER A 154 -11.54 0.41 4.62
C SER A 154 -10.85 0.07 5.93
N ASN A 155 -10.12 1.04 6.51
CA ASN A 155 -9.53 0.95 7.84
C ASN A 155 -9.36 2.33 8.47
N ALA A 156 -9.93 2.50 9.66
CA ALA A 156 -9.80 3.70 10.47
C ALA A 156 -9.95 3.38 11.97
N SER A 157 -9.26 4.16 12.80
CA SER A 157 -9.36 4.08 14.26
C SER A 157 -9.08 5.45 14.86
N SER A 158 -9.78 5.80 15.94
CA SER A 158 -9.50 7.03 16.70
C SER A 158 -8.04 7.13 17.20
N SER A 159 -7.35 6.00 17.32
CA SER A 159 -5.92 5.95 17.70
C SER A 159 -4.99 6.61 16.71
N TYR A 160 -5.44 6.93 15.49
CA TYR A 160 -4.64 7.61 14.47
C TYR A 160 -4.75 9.14 14.51
N SER A 161 -5.52 9.71 15.47
CA SER A 161 -5.68 11.17 15.60
C SER A 161 -4.35 11.89 15.80
N SER A 162 -3.45 11.36 16.62
CA SER A 162 -2.15 11.99 16.89
C SER A 162 -1.27 12.07 15.63
N ILE A 163 -1.19 10.98 14.85
CA ILE A 163 -0.35 11.00 13.64
C ILE A 163 -0.86 12.00 12.59
N ILE A 164 -2.19 12.19 12.51
CA ILE A 164 -2.81 13.20 11.63
C ILE A 164 -2.42 14.62 12.09
N ILE A 165 -2.55 14.91 13.38
CA ILE A 165 -2.25 16.21 13.95
C ILE A 165 -0.76 16.53 13.84
N ASP A 166 0.11 15.58 14.22
CA ASP A 166 1.56 15.75 14.25
C ASP A 166 2.17 15.88 12.85
N ASN A 167 1.49 15.33 11.84
CA ASN A 167 1.94 15.34 10.44
C ASN A 167 0.92 16.01 9.50
N LYS A 168 0.32 17.10 9.95
CA LYS A 168 -0.80 17.77 9.27
C LYS A 168 -0.55 18.20 7.81
N PHE A 169 0.71 18.29 7.39
CA PHE A 169 1.07 18.64 6.02
C PHE A 169 1.23 17.42 5.09
N THR A 170 1.36 16.22 5.65
CA THR A 170 1.43 14.99 4.84
C THR A 170 0.03 14.69 4.28
N PRO A 171 -0.13 14.56 2.96
CA PRO A 171 -1.40 14.17 2.36
C PRO A 171 -1.88 12.80 2.84
N ILE A 172 -3.13 12.75 3.26
CA ILE A 172 -3.82 11.50 3.60
C ILE A 172 -5.10 11.46 2.77
N TRP A 173 -5.34 10.36 2.06
CA TRP A 173 -6.63 10.14 1.39
C TRP A 173 -7.26 8.86 1.94
N LEU A 174 -8.24 9.03 2.82
CA LEU A 174 -8.95 7.97 3.51
C LEU A 174 -10.21 7.58 2.73
N PHE A 175 -10.37 6.28 2.45
CA PHE A 175 -11.51 5.74 1.73
C PHE A 175 -12.31 4.77 2.59
N GLN A 176 -13.65 4.85 2.52
CA GLN A 176 -14.54 4.01 3.31
C GLN A 176 -15.87 3.75 2.60
N GLY A 177 -16.38 2.53 2.72
CA GLY A 177 -17.76 2.25 2.34
C GLY A 177 -18.75 2.64 3.45
N ALA A 178 -19.84 3.33 3.11
CA ALA A 178 -20.86 3.75 4.10
C ALA A 178 -21.62 2.57 4.72
N LEU A 179 -21.65 1.42 4.04
CA LEU A 179 -22.29 0.19 4.50
C LEU A 179 -21.30 -0.79 5.16
N ASP A 180 -20.05 -0.38 5.38
CA ASP A 180 -19.07 -1.21 6.08
C ASP A 180 -19.45 -1.35 7.56
N VAL A 181 -19.36 -2.55 8.08
CA VAL A 181 -19.66 -2.84 9.49
C VAL A 181 -18.39 -3.06 10.32
N ASN A 182 -17.22 -3.21 9.67
CA ASN A 182 -15.96 -3.42 10.36
C ASN A 182 -14.73 -3.01 9.52
N PRO A 183 -14.19 -1.79 9.72
CA PRO A 183 -14.66 -0.76 10.65
C PRO A 183 -15.92 -0.05 10.11
N ALA A 184 -16.81 0.33 11.01
CA ALA A 184 -17.93 1.19 10.64
C ALA A 184 -17.43 2.59 10.24
N PRO A 185 -18.14 3.29 9.31
CA PRO A 185 -17.69 4.59 8.75
C PRO A 185 -17.51 5.69 9.80
N GLY A 186 -18.17 5.58 10.96
CA GLY A 186 -18.03 6.54 12.06
C GLY A 186 -16.58 6.78 12.51
N SER A 187 -15.70 5.77 12.42
CA SER A 187 -14.28 5.95 12.72
C SER A 187 -13.57 6.85 11.70
N SER A 188 -13.89 6.68 10.42
CA SER A 188 -13.35 7.50 9.32
C SER A 188 -13.87 8.93 9.38
N GLN A 189 -15.17 9.10 9.62
CA GLN A 189 -15.82 10.41 9.80
C GLN A 189 -15.23 11.15 11.00
N TYR A 190 -14.96 10.45 12.11
CA TYR A 190 -14.25 11.02 13.27
C TYR A 190 -12.86 11.52 12.89
N LEU A 191 -12.04 10.71 12.19
CA LEU A 191 -10.70 11.13 11.76
C LEU A 191 -10.76 12.35 10.82
N LYS A 192 -11.76 12.42 9.94
CA LYS A 192 -11.99 13.61 9.10
C LYS A 192 -12.25 14.84 9.96
N SER A 193 -13.10 14.72 11.00
CA SER A 193 -13.37 15.84 11.90
C SER A 193 -12.12 16.28 12.68
N VAL A 194 -11.29 15.34 13.11
CA VAL A 194 -9.98 15.63 13.75
C VAL A 194 -9.07 16.41 12.79
N ALA A 195 -8.99 15.94 11.55
CA ALA A 195 -8.16 16.60 10.52
C ALA A 195 -8.63 18.02 10.24
N ASP A 196 -9.94 18.25 10.08
CA ASP A 196 -10.53 19.56 9.84
C ASP A 196 -10.23 20.54 11.00
N ASN A 197 -10.40 20.07 12.23
CA ASN A 197 -10.11 20.87 13.42
C ASN A 197 -8.62 21.22 13.56
N ALA A 198 -7.72 20.34 13.09
CA ALA A 198 -6.28 20.56 13.14
C ALA A 198 -5.73 21.31 11.92
N GLY A 199 -6.53 21.54 10.89
CA GLY A 199 -6.08 22.05 9.60
C GLY A 199 -5.13 21.08 8.90
N ALA A 200 -5.37 19.76 9.05
CA ALA A 200 -4.54 18.73 8.46
C ALA A 200 -5.00 18.37 7.03
N ASN A 201 -4.05 17.97 6.20
CA ASN A 201 -4.28 17.61 4.80
C ASN A 201 -4.85 16.18 4.70
N LEU A 202 -6.13 16.01 5.06
CA LEU A 202 -6.85 14.75 4.94
C LEU A 202 -8.08 14.91 4.07
N THR A 203 -8.09 14.21 2.94
CA THR A 203 -9.26 13.98 2.10
C THR A 203 -9.96 12.70 2.56
N TYR A 204 -11.29 12.72 2.63
CA TYR A 204 -12.12 11.58 2.96
C TYR A 204 -13.15 11.35 1.86
N THR A 205 -13.13 10.15 1.28
CA THR A 205 -14.13 9.70 0.31
C THR A 205 -14.95 8.56 0.89
N GLU A 206 -16.27 8.77 1.03
CA GLU A 206 -17.22 7.77 1.51
C GLU A 206 -18.11 7.33 0.36
N TYR A 207 -18.15 6.02 0.12
CA TYR A 207 -18.98 5.43 -0.95
C TYR A 207 -20.32 4.99 -0.39
N PRO A 208 -21.43 5.66 -0.74
CA PRO A 208 -22.73 5.47 -0.06
C PRO A 208 -23.33 4.07 -0.23
N ASN A 209 -22.98 3.37 -1.31
CA ASN A 209 -23.55 2.07 -1.67
C ASN A 209 -22.56 0.91 -1.51
N LEU A 210 -21.37 1.14 -0.92
CA LEU A 210 -20.35 0.12 -0.74
C LEU A 210 -20.20 -0.26 0.71
N GLY A 211 -19.93 -1.56 0.94
CA GLY A 211 -19.50 -2.10 2.23
C GLY A 211 -17.97 -2.13 2.33
N HIS A 212 -17.44 -3.17 2.98
CA HIS A 212 -16.00 -3.31 3.22
C HIS A 212 -15.13 -3.28 1.95
N GLY A 213 -15.62 -3.83 0.84
CA GLY A 213 -14.91 -3.93 -0.44
C GLY A 213 -14.87 -2.66 -1.26
N SER A 214 -14.52 -1.50 -0.69
CA SER A 214 -14.53 -0.21 -1.38
C SER A 214 -13.28 0.08 -2.23
N TRP A 215 -12.26 -0.77 -2.20
CA TRP A 215 -10.94 -0.49 -2.81
C TRP A 215 -10.95 -0.33 -4.33
N TYR A 216 -11.79 -1.07 -5.07
CA TYR A 216 -11.87 -0.88 -6.53
C TYR A 216 -12.44 0.48 -6.91
N ALA A 217 -13.35 1.03 -6.11
CA ALA A 217 -13.85 2.38 -6.29
C ALA A 217 -12.75 3.41 -5.95
N ALA A 218 -12.03 3.20 -4.84
CA ALA A 218 -10.93 4.05 -4.43
C ALA A 218 -9.85 4.16 -5.52
N TRP A 219 -9.42 3.04 -6.09
CA TRP A 219 -8.44 3.00 -7.18
C TRP A 219 -8.93 3.55 -8.52
N GLY A 220 -10.22 3.77 -8.66
CA GLY A 220 -10.83 4.43 -9.82
C GLY A 220 -10.99 5.94 -9.67
N GLU A 221 -10.60 6.51 -8.54
CA GLU A 221 -10.68 7.96 -8.35
C GLU A 221 -9.66 8.68 -9.26
N PRO A 222 -10.05 9.81 -9.86
CA PRO A 222 -9.10 10.67 -10.53
C PRO A 222 -7.98 11.10 -9.57
N ASP A 223 -6.76 11.20 -10.06
CA ASP A 223 -5.59 11.64 -9.28
C ASP A 223 -5.19 10.68 -8.13
N TYR A 224 -5.58 9.40 -8.23
CA TYR A 224 -5.16 8.39 -7.25
C TYR A 224 -3.63 8.14 -7.28
N PHE A 225 -2.98 8.25 -8.47
CA PHE A 225 -1.55 8.12 -8.69
C PHE A 225 -0.84 9.45 -8.96
#